data_d168775272cfccd0cf99b3b05a2fce89
#
_entry.id   d168775272cfccd0cf99b3b05a2fce89
#
_cell.length_a   1.000
_cell.length_b   1.000
_cell.length_c   1.000
_cell.angle_alpha   90.00
_cell.angle_beta   90.00
_cell.angle_gamma   90.00
#
_symmetry.space_group_name_H-M   'P 1'
#
loop_
_entity.id
_entity.type
_entity.pdbx_description
1 polymer ?
#
loop_
_entity_poly.entity_id
_entity_poly.type
_entity_poly.pdbx_seq_one_letter_code
_entity_poly.pdbx_strand_id
1 'polypeptide(L)'
;MNKKVIYTTIFGGYDELTEPHFVPDGWDFICFTDTDLKSKNWKIVKTTPFYNDNTRNAKQYKALPHRHLSDYEYSIFIDGNMTIRNNPDELISNYLSNSNVAFFDHNKNLLDPRDCIYKEAEIIFEFGRRNGNYKDNPELIKSQMTKRNDGRRETCNSQITAMARNNK
;
A
#
# COMPACT_ATOMS: atom_id res chain seq x y z
N MET A 1 14.53 19.18 -12.32
CA MET A 1 14.79 17.98 -11.47
C MET A 1 13.51 17.17 -11.41
N ASN A 2 13.60 15.87 -11.63
CA ASN A 2 12.46 14.98 -11.55
C ASN A 2 12.01 14.86 -10.10
N LYS A 3 10.81 15.31 -9.78
CA LYS A 3 10.28 15.20 -8.41
C LYS A 3 9.89 13.77 -8.12
N LYS A 4 10.35 13.25 -6.98
CA LYS A 4 10.10 11.88 -6.52
C LYS A 4 9.44 11.91 -5.15
N VAL A 5 8.51 10.99 -4.90
CA VAL A 5 7.77 10.94 -3.64
C VAL A 5 7.60 9.50 -3.14
N ILE A 6 7.82 9.32 -1.86
CA ILE A 6 7.36 8.16 -1.10
C ILE A 6 6.09 8.57 -0.38
N TYR A 7 5.04 7.79 -0.50
CA TYR A 7 3.78 8.14 0.13
C TYR A 7 3.12 6.95 0.82
N THR A 8 2.33 7.27 1.80
CA THR A 8 1.51 6.32 2.56
C THR A 8 0.13 6.89 2.83
N THR A 9 -0.77 6.05 3.31
CA THR A 9 -2.14 6.43 3.65
C THR A 9 -2.57 5.79 4.96
N ILE A 10 -3.03 6.59 5.91
CA ILE A 10 -3.51 6.12 7.22
C ILE A 10 -4.86 6.78 7.51
N PHE A 11 -5.93 6.01 7.42
CA PHE A 11 -7.30 6.46 7.70
C PHE A 11 -7.86 5.74 8.93
N GLY A 12 -8.58 6.49 9.78
CA GLY A 12 -9.19 5.96 11.00
C GLY A 12 -8.19 5.48 12.03
N GLY A 13 -6.94 5.95 11.99
CA GLY A 13 -5.88 5.49 12.90
C GLY A 13 -5.53 4.02 12.76
N TYR A 14 -5.67 3.45 11.56
CA TYR A 14 -5.46 2.03 11.31
C TYR A 14 -4.03 1.55 11.58
N ASP A 15 -3.04 2.36 11.22
CA ASP A 15 -1.61 2.10 11.44
C ASP A 15 -0.93 3.25 12.18
N GLU A 16 0.18 2.97 12.82
CA GLU A 16 1.11 4.00 13.30
C GLU A 16 2.03 4.42 12.15
N LEU A 17 2.28 5.72 12.02
CA LEU A 17 3.17 6.26 11.02
C LEU A 17 4.63 6.04 11.46
N THR A 18 5.35 5.17 10.76
CA THR A 18 6.76 4.90 11.02
C THR A 18 7.64 5.95 10.33
N GLU A 19 8.56 6.54 11.09
CA GLU A 19 9.56 7.46 10.54
C GLU A 19 10.57 6.72 9.63
N PRO A 20 10.99 7.32 8.51
CA PRO A 20 12.00 6.70 7.65
C PRO A 20 13.35 6.65 8.36
N HIS A 21 14.05 5.53 8.28
CA HIS A 21 15.43 5.41 8.76
C HIS A 21 16.42 6.11 7.84
N PHE A 22 16.05 6.29 6.59
CA PHE A 22 16.85 6.94 5.57
C PHE A 22 15.98 7.92 4.78
N VAL A 23 16.43 9.17 4.68
CA VAL A 23 15.76 10.22 3.89
C VAL A 23 16.69 10.58 2.74
N PRO A 24 16.44 10.04 1.53
CA PRO A 24 17.30 10.29 0.38
C PRO A 24 17.08 11.71 -0.17
N ASP A 25 18.14 12.31 -0.71
CA ASP A 25 18.05 13.60 -1.36
C ASP A 25 17.11 13.57 -2.58
N GLY A 26 16.29 14.60 -2.70
CA GLY A 26 15.35 14.75 -3.82
C GLY A 26 14.09 13.89 -3.73
N TRP A 27 13.82 13.30 -2.57
CA TRP A 27 12.59 12.60 -2.27
C TRP A 27 11.74 13.34 -1.24
N ASP A 28 10.48 13.53 -1.56
CA ASP A 28 9.47 13.97 -0.61
C ASP A 28 8.81 12.76 0.06
N PHE A 29 8.35 12.96 1.30
CA PHE A 29 7.58 11.96 2.05
C PHE A 29 6.20 12.54 2.34
N ILE A 30 5.11 11.87 1.93
CA ILE A 30 3.73 12.35 2.10
C ILE A 30 2.88 11.27 2.76
N CYS A 31 2.20 11.63 3.84
CA CYS A 31 1.18 10.80 4.47
C CYS A 31 -0.20 11.44 4.29
N PHE A 32 -1.10 10.78 3.59
CA PHE A 32 -2.51 11.15 3.50
C PHE A 32 -3.28 10.53 4.67
N THR A 33 -4.02 11.35 5.42
CA THR A 33 -4.71 10.89 6.64
C THR A 33 -5.95 11.75 6.93
N ASP A 34 -6.88 11.20 7.69
CA ASP A 34 -8.02 11.92 8.26
C ASP A 34 -7.80 12.35 9.72
N THR A 35 -6.67 11.94 10.32
CA THR A 35 -6.34 12.20 11.72
C THR A 35 -5.22 13.24 11.88
N ASP A 36 -5.05 13.76 13.09
CA ASP A 36 -3.98 14.70 13.42
C ASP A 36 -2.69 13.93 13.76
N LEU A 37 -1.94 13.55 12.74
CA LEU A 37 -0.62 12.94 12.89
C LEU A 37 0.46 14.01 12.95
N LYS A 38 1.57 13.69 13.64
CA LYS A 38 2.78 14.50 13.67
C LYS A 38 3.96 13.66 13.24
N SER A 39 4.82 14.21 12.42
CA SER A 39 6.03 13.56 11.94
C SER A 39 7.13 14.59 11.71
N LYS A 40 8.37 14.12 11.81
CA LYS A 40 9.56 14.93 11.51
C LYS A 40 9.85 14.95 10.01
N ASN A 41 9.66 13.82 9.34
CA ASN A 41 10.08 13.64 7.95
C ASN A 41 8.90 13.55 6.96
N TRP A 42 7.71 13.18 7.43
CA TRP A 42 6.52 13.09 6.60
C TRP A 42 5.77 14.43 6.56
N LYS A 43 5.48 14.90 5.37
CA LYS A 43 4.48 15.95 5.14
C LYS A 43 3.10 15.33 5.36
N ILE A 44 2.42 15.73 6.42
CA ILE A 44 1.07 15.26 6.72
C ILE A 44 0.06 16.05 5.88
N VAL A 45 -0.70 15.34 5.06
CA VAL A 45 -1.78 15.90 4.24
C VAL A 45 -3.10 15.41 4.80
N LYS A 46 -3.72 16.26 5.62
CA LYS A 46 -5.04 15.95 6.20
C LYS A 46 -6.10 16.06 5.12
N THR A 47 -6.92 15.03 4.99
CA THR A 47 -7.96 14.94 3.96
C THR A 47 -9.29 14.51 4.57
N THR A 48 -10.39 14.91 3.96
CA THR A 48 -11.71 14.44 4.32
C THR A 48 -11.96 13.06 3.70
N PRO A 49 -12.40 12.06 4.49
CA PRO A 49 -12.75 10.76 3.94
C PRO A 49 -13.87 10.85 2.90
N PHE A 50 -13.73 10.14 1.79
CA PHE A 50 -14.77 10.05 0.76
C PHE A 50 -15.83 8.99 1.08
N TYR A 51 -15.45 7.98 1.85
CA TYR A 51 -16.27 6.82 2.17
C TYR A 51 -16.34 6.63 3.69
N ASN A 52 -17.37 5.98 4.17
CA ASN A 52 -17.47 5.52 5.57
C ASN A 52 -16.51 4.36 5.89
N ASP A 53 -15.84 3.82 4.90
CA ASP A 53 -14.90 2.71 4.98
C ASP A 53 -13.46 3.22 4.85
N ASN A 54 -12.69 3.11 5.93
CA ASN A 54 -11.30 3.57 6.00
C ASN A 54 -10.38 2.86 5.00
N THR A 55 -10.60 1.56 4.77
CA THR A 55 -9.85 0.77 3.79
C THR A 55 -10.08 1.30 2.37
N ARG A 56 -11.31 1.66 2.03
CA ARG A 56 -11.63 2.25 0.72
C ARG A 56 -11.02 3.64 0.55
N ASN A 57 -11.00 4.46 1.61
CA ASN A 57 -10.33 5.76 1.60
C ASN A 57 -8.83 5.60 1.33
N ALA A 58 -8.15 4.70 2.04
CA ALA A 58 -6.73 4.40 1.82
C ALA A 58 -6.46 3.89 0.40
N LYS A 59 -7.26 2.94 -0.08
CA LYS A 59 -7.11 2.33 -1.41
C LYS A 59 -7.27 3.34 -2.55
N GLN A 60 -8.05 4.41 -2.38
CA GLN A 60 -8.19 5.46 -3.39
C GLN A 60 -6.86 6.15 -3.68
N TYR A 61 -6.10 6.50 -2.66
CA TYR A 61 -4.77 7.11 -2.82
C TYR A 61 -3.76 6.10 -3.35
N LYS A 62 -3.79 4.86 -2.83
CA LYS A 62 -2.91 3.78 -3.26
C LYS A 62 -3.10 3.43 -4.74
N ALA A 63 -4.33 3.30 -5.21
CA ALA A 63 -4.65 2.89 -6.58
C ALA A 63 -4.60 4.03 -7.61
N LEU A 64 -4.84 5.27 -7.18
CA LEU A 64 -4.97 6.43 -8.05
C LEU A 64 -3.98 7.56 -7.68
N PRO A 65 -2.67 7.27 -7.50
CA PRO A 65 -1.71 8.28 -7.07
C PRO A 65 -1.61 9.46 -8.03
N HIS A 66 -1.80 9.25 -9.34
CA HIS A 66 -1.77 10.30 -10.34
C HIS A 66 -2.80 11.43 -10.12
N ARG A 67 -3.86 11.16 -9.35
CA ARG A 67 -4.86 12.20 -9.00
C ARG A 67 -4.43 13.09 -7.84
N HIS A 68 -3.49 12.63 -7.03
CA HIS A 68 -3.09 13.26 -5.77
C HIS A 68 -1.63 13.71 -5.77
N LEU A 69 -0.83 13.15 -6.68
CA LEU A 69 0.62 13.32 -6.78
C LEU A 69 1.04 13.68 -8.21
N SER A 70 0.22 14.44 -8.94
CA SER A 70 0.44 14.84 -10.34
C SER A 70 1.74 15.63 -10.56
N ASP A 71 2.23 16.32 -9.52
CA ASP A 71 3.46 17.11 -9.57
C ASP A 71 4.73 16.26 -9.47
N TYR A 72 4.59 14.95 -9.19
CA TYR A 72 5.69 14.01 -9.04
C TYR A 72 5.81 13.11 -10.26
N GLU A 73 7.02 12.94 -10.75
CA GLU A 73 7.32 12.02 -11.85
C GLU A 73 7.26 10.57 -11.40
N TYR A 74 7.84 10.29 -10.21
CA TYR A 74 7.84 8.96 -9.62
C TYR A 74 7.19 8.97 -8.26
N SER A 75 6.41 7.94 -7.98
CA SER A 75 5.80 7.72 -6.68
C SER A 75 5.99 6.28 -6.21
N ILE A 76 6.37 6.11 -4.95
CA ILE A 76 6.48 4.81 -4.29
C ILE A 76 5.49 4.77 -3.13
N PHE A 77 4.57 3.82 -3.18
CA PHE A 77 3.66 3.55 -2.06
C PHE A 77 4.31 2.56 -1.09
N ILE A 78 4.24 2.87 0.21
CA ILE A 78 4.56 1.95 1.29
C ILE A 78 3.43 1.97 2.32
N ASP A 79 3.21 0.86 3.03
CA ASP A 79 2.25 0.84 4.14
C ASP A 79 2.81 1.64 5.34
N GLY A 80 1.93 2.21 6.18
CA GLY A 80 2.32 3.15 7.25
C GLY A 80 3.29 2.57 8.28
N ASN A 81 3.25 1.27 8.48
CA ASN A 81 4.14 0.51 9.37
C ASN A 81 5.49 0.10 8.74
N MET A 82 5.73 0.49 7.48
CA MET A 82 6.99 0.24 6.77
C MET A 82 7.95 1.44 6.87
N THR A 83 9.23 1.16 6.71
CA THR A 83 10.27 2.19 6.70
C THR A 83 11.24 2.02 5.54
N ILE A 84 11.76 3.13 5.03
CA ILE A 84 12.82 3.17 4.03
C ILE A 84 14.17 3.08 4.72
N ARG A 85 15.01 2.15 4.27
CA ARG A 85 16.36 1.90 4.79
C ARG A 85 17.47 2.26 3.82
N ASN A 86 17.21 2.18 2.52
CA ASN A 86 18.20 2.41 1.46
C ASN A 86 17.66 3.39 0.42
N ASN A 87 18.53 3.85 -0.49
CA ASN A 87 18.15 4.75 -1.56
C ASN A 87 17.14 4.08 -2.52
N PRO A 88 15.93 4.62 -2.67
CA PRO A 88 14.90 4.06 -3.54
C PRO A 88 15.14 4.34 -5.04
N ASP A 89 16.15 5.13 -5.42
CA ASP A 89 16.50 5.37 -6.83
C ASP A 89 16.86 4.07 -7.56
N GLU A 90 17.40 3.08 -6.84
CA GLU A 90 17.67 1.76 -7.39
C GLU A 90 16.40 1.03 -7.82
N LEU A 91 15.28 1.23 -7.12
CA LEU A 91 13.99 0.64 -7.51
C LEU A 91 13.50 1.23 -8.83
N ILE A 92 13.66 2.56 -9.00
CA ILE A 92 13.28 3.23 -10.25
C ILE A 92 14.13 2.73 -11.40
N SER A 93 15.45 2.75 -11.26
CA SER A 93 16.37 2.35 -12.31
C SER A 93 16.22 0.88 -12.72
N ASN A 94 15.99 0.00 -11.74
CA ASN A 94 15.89 -1.44 -11.99
C ASN A 94 14.52 -1.88 -12.54
N TYR A 95 13.43 -1.21 -12.13
CA TYR A 95 12.08 -1.72 -12.39
C TYR A 95 11.18 -0.80 -13.20
N LEU A 96 11.50 0.51 -13.30
CA LEU A 96 10.69 1.47 -14.06
C LEU A 96 11.36 2.00 -15.33
N SER A 97 12.56 1.52 -15.68
CA SER A 97 13.23 1.91 -16.93
C SER A 97 12.43 1.54 -18.19
N ASN A 98 11.73 0.42 -18.16
CA ASN A 98 10.94 -0.12 -19.27
C ASN A 98 9.47 -0.38 -18.89
N SER A 99 9.00 0.13 -17.76
CA SER A 99 7.66 -0.08 -17.27
C SER A 99 7.14 1.15 -16.55
N ASN A 100 5.85 1.44 -16.72
CA ASN A 100 5.21 2.54 -15.99
C ASN A 100 4.81 2.16 -14.56
N VAL A 101 4.84 0.88 -14.22
CA VAL A 101 4.42 0.37 -12.91
C VAL A 101 5.25 -0.85 -12.53
N ALA A 102 5.68 -0.91 -11.28
CA ALA A 102 6.34 -2.06 -10.69
C ALA A 102 5.65 -2.46 -9.38
N PHE A 103 5.58 -3.76 -9.13
CA PHE A 103 4.98 -4.34 -7.94
C PHE A 103 5.90 -5.38 -7.33
N PHE A 104 5.88 -5.50 -6.01
CA PHE A 104 6.54 -6.60 -5.33
C PHE A 104 5.67 -7.85 -5.36
N ASP A 105 6.26 -8.96 -5.76
CA ASP A 105 5.62 -10.27 -5.74
C ASP A 105 5.63 -10.81 -4.30
N HIS A 106 4.46 -10.88 -3.68
CA HIS A 106 4.32 -11.35 -2.30
C HIS A 106 4.72 -12.82 -2.14
N ASN A 107 4.58 -13.62 -3.19
CA ASN A 107 5.00 -15.02 -3.19
C ASN A 107 6.52 -15.19 -2.98
N LYS A 108 7.31 -14.18 -3.33
CA LYS A 108 8.76 -14.14 -3.12
C LYS A 108 9.17 -13.64 -1.74
N ASN A 109 8.22 -13.34 -0.87
CA ASN A 109 8.53 -12.99 0.51
C ASN A 109 9.02 -14.23 1.26
N LEU A 110 10.26 -14.17 1.76
CA LEU A 110 10.91 -15.31 2.44
C LEU A 110 10.27 -15.64 3.80
N LEU A 111 9.60 -14.67 4.44
CA LEU A 111 9.03 -14.84 5.77
C LEU A 111 7.56 -15.29 5.74
N ASP A 112 6.82 -14.88 4.73
CA ASP A 112 5.38 -15.14 4.62
C ASP A 112 4.96 -15.15 3.13
N PRO A 113 5.36 -16.20 2.39
CA PRO A 113 5.02 -16.32 0.97
C PRO A 113 3.52 -16.59 0.81
N ARG A 114 2.88 -15.81 -0.06
CA ARG A 114 1.46 -15.94 -0.39
C ARG A 114 1.29 -15.94 -1.89
N ASP A 115 0.89 -17.06 -2.41
CA ASP A 115 0.75 -17.34 -3.84
C ASP A 115 -0.69 -17.14 -4.35
N CYS A 116 -1.65 -16.95 -3.44
CA CYS A 116 -3.06 -16.91 -3.78
C CYS A 116 -3.84 -15.93 -2.92
N ILE A 117 -4.73 -15.17 -3.56
CA ILE A 117 -5.64 -14.22 -2.88
C ILE A 117 -6.59 -14.92 -1.89
N TYR A 118 -6.94 -16.18 -2.14
CA TYR A 118 -7.78 -16.96 -1.21
C TYR A 118 -7.01 -17.30 0.06
N LYS A 119 -5.74 -17.69 -0.08
CA LYS A 119 -4.85 -17.92 1.05
C LYS A 119 -4.63 -16.66 1.87
N GLU A 120 -4.49 -15.49 1.22
CA GLU A 120 -4.46 -14.20 1.90
C GLU A 120 -5.72 -13.96 2.71
N ALA A 121 -6.89 -14.15 2.11
CA ALA A 121 -8.17 -13.97 2.77
C ALA A 121 -8.34 -14.92 3.97
N GLU A 122 -7.89 -16.19 3.86
CA GLU A 122 -7.89 -17.16 4.96
C GLU A 122 -6.99 -16.70 6.11
N ILE A 123 -5.79 -16.20 5.81
CA ILE A 123 -4.84 -15.70 6.81
C ILE A 123 -5.40 -14.47 7.54
N ILE A 124 -5.96 -13.50 6.79
CA ILE A 124 -6.60 -12.31 7.38
C ILE A 124 -7.73 -12.74 8.31
N PHE A 125 -8.53 -13.71 7.88
CA PHE A 125 -9.64 -14.24 8.66
C PHE A 125 -9.17 -14.90 9.96
N GLU A 126 -8.17 -15.79 9.87
CA GLU A 126 -7.57 -16.48 11.03
C GLU A 126 -6.91 -15.50 12.00
N PHE A 127 -6.23 -14.47 11.47
CA PHE A 127 -5.62 -13.44 12.30
C PHE A 127 -6.67 -12.65 13.08
N GLY A 128 -7.77 -12.25 12.44
CA GLY A 128 -8.89 -11.58 13.09
C GLY A 128 -9.54 -12.45 14.17
N ARG A 129 -9.73 -13.75 13.88
CA ARG A 129 -10.29 -14.72 14.81
C ARG A 129 -9.41 -14.90 16.07
N ARG A 130 -8.09 -15.05 15.88
CA ARG A 130 -7.13 -15.26 16.98
C ARG A 130 -7.02 -14.04 17.89
N ASN A 131 -7.06 -12.84 17.32
CA ASN A 131 -6.92 -11.60 18.07
C ASN A 131 -8.25 -11.02 18.58
N GLY A 132 -9.37 -11.65 18.27
CA GLY A 132 -10.71 -11.15 18.64
C GLY A 132 -11.09 -9.83 17.98
N ASN A 133 -10.33 -9.42 16.95
CA ASN A 133 -10.55 -8.16 16.25
C ASN A 133 -10.28 -8.33 14.74
N TYR A 134 -11.31 -8.08 13.94
CA TYR A 134 -11.20 -8.07 12.47
C TYR A 134 -10.96 -6.64 12.01
N LYS A 135 -9.83 -6.40 11.36
CA LYS A 135 -9.53 -5.10 10.73
C LYS A 135 -10.43 -4.81 9.53
N ASP A 136 -10.80 -5.84 8.78
CA ASP A 136 -11.75 -5.78 7.67
C ASP A 136 -13.05 -6.51 8.02
N ASN A 137 -14.17 -6.13 7.39
CA ASN A 137 -15.46 -6.78 7.64
C ASN A 137 -15.42 -8.26 7.21
N PRO A 138 -15.53 -9.22 8.15
CA PRO A 138 -15.39 -10.65 7.85
C PRO A 138 -16.46 -11.18 6.92
N GLU A 139 -17.68 -10.67 6.99
CA GLU A 139 -18.78 -11.10 6.12
C GLU A 139 -18.58 -10.62 4.67
N LEU A 140 -17.99 -9.44 4.51
CA LEU A 140 -17.61 -8.92 3.19
C LEU A 140 -16.50 -9.77 2.56
N ILE A 141 -15.48 -10.15 3.34
CA ILE A 141 -14.41 -11.04 2.88
C ILE A 141 -14.98 -12.37 2.42
N LYS A 142 -15.81 -13.02 3.25
CA LYS A 142 -16.47 -14.29 2.91
C LYS A 142 -17.32 -14.16 1.64
N SER A 143 -18.12 -13.10 1.53
CA SER A 143 -18.97 -12.86 0.35
C SER A 143 -18.14 -12.71 -0.92
N GLN A 144 -17.00 -12.01 -0.85
CA GLN A 144 -16.09 -11.83 -1.99
C GLN A 144 -15.43 -13.15 -2.39
N MET A 145 -15.00 -13.96 -1.42
CA MET A 145 -14.43 -15.28 -1.66
C MET A 145 -15.45 -16.20 -2.35
N THR A 146 -16.70 -16.19 -1.90
CA THR A 146 -17.78 -17.02 -2.47
C THR A 146 -18.10 -16.60 -3.90
N LYS A 147 -18.22 -15.29 -4.17
CA LYS A 147 -18.51 -14.77 -5.51
C LYS A 147 -17.41 -15.06 -6.54
N ARG A 148 -16.18 -15.23 -6.11
CA ARG A 148 -15.05 -15.54 -6.99
C ARG A 148 -14.79 -17.03 -7.14
N ASN A 149 -15.51 -17.87 -6.40
CA ASN A 149 -15.36 -19.35 -6.41
C ASN A 149 -16.08 -20.01 -7.59
N ASP A 150 -16.34 -19.30 -8.69
CA ASP A 150 -17.05 -19.73 -9.89
C ASP A 150 -16.22 -20.62 -10.85
N GLY A 151 -15.29 -21.42 -10.31
CA GLY A 151 -14.51 -22.39 -11.07
C GLY A 151 -13.14 -21.89 -11.58
N ARG A 152 -12.74 -20.66 -11.28
CA ARG A 152 -11.47 -20.06 -11.75
C ARG A 152 -10.31 -20.16 -10.75
N ARG A 153 -10.23 -21.27 -10.01
CA ARG A 153 -9.15 -21.47 -9.02
C ARG A 153 -7.75 -21.67 -9.63
N GLU A 154 -7.63 -21.86 -10.93
CA GLU A 154 -6.38 -22.36 -11.52
C GLU A 154 -5.28 -21.32 -11.76
N THR A 155 -5.53 -20.03 -11.59
CA THR A 155 -4.52 -18.98 -11.86
C THR A 155 -4.55 -17.85 -10.88
N CYS A 156 -4.39 -18.12 -9.60
CA CYS A 156 -4.23 -17.05 -8.62
C CYS A 156 -2.74 -16.76 -8.43
N ASN A 157 -2.14 -16.08 -9.40
CA ASN A 157 -0.75 -15.67 -9.32
C ASN A 157 -0.65 -14.21 -8.85
N SER A 158 0.15 -14.00 -7.83
CA SER A 158 0.70 -12.75 -7.29
C SER A 158 -0.25 -11.81 -6.57
N GLN A 159 0.13 -11.48 -5.36
CA GLN A 159 -0.37 -10.34 -4.58
C GLN A 159 0.66 -9.22 -4.56
N ILE A 160 0.15 -8.01 -4.58
CA ILE A 160 0.90 -6.79 -4.71
C ILE A 160 0.95 -6.11 -3.34
N THR A 161 2.13 -5.99 -2.74
CA THR A 161 2.31 -5.38 -1.42
C THR A 161 2.84 -3.96 -1.48
N ALA A 162 3.65 -3.63 -2.46
CA ALA A 162 4.15 -2.27 -2.68
C ALA A 162 4.13 -1.93 -4.17
N MET A 163 3.96 -0.67 -4.49
CA MET A 163 3.81 -0.19 -5.85
C MET A 163 4.72 1.01 -6.11
N ALA A 164 5.60 0.91 -7.10
CA ALA A 164 6.29 2.05 -7.67
C ALA A 164 5.66 2.42 -9.03
N ARG A 165 5.51 3.70 -9.31
CA ARG A 165 4.86 4.20 -10.52
C ARG A 165 5.64 5.35 -11.14
N ASN A 166 5.70 5.34 -12.47
CA ASN A 166 5.97 6.51 -13.28
C ASN A 166 4.62 7.22 -13.52
N ASN A 167 4.51 8.48 -13.13
CA ASN A 167 3.27 9.27 -13.20
C ASN A 167 3.16 10.12 -14.48
N LYS A 168 4.10 9.97 -15.44
CA LYS A 168 4.06 10.63 -16.76
C LYS A 168 3.19 9.88 -17.75
#